data_dd074347ae8d21adcdf3c16b7eacfcf0
#
_entry.id   dd074347ae8d21adcdf3c16b7eacfcf0
#
_cell.length_a   1.000
_cell.length_b   1.000
_cell.length_c   1.000
_cell.angle_alpha   90.00
_cell.angle_beta   90.00
_cell.angle_gamma   90.00
#
_symmetry.space_group_name_H-M   'P 1'
#
loop_
_entity.id
_entity.type
_entity.pdbx_description
1 polymer ?
#
loop_
_entity_poly.entity_id
_entity_poly.type
_entity_poly.pdbx_seq_one_letter_code
_entity_poly.pdbx_strand_id
1 'polypeptide(L)'
;MFKPNQPKTSNRLKTILEFSDLWELDQQERYVFQYYHNKLKGLDPNQINIHGVALHKNDNGFIMTAIIRHSLQKTLNMEVIRLVVRDKDGKDIARKEFNMEVFGLLNSLRARPWIFEFDKDSLLVPEEEIKDKMEFEVLFEYQQPVVSDFTLQLDENWSNGLSADQIASLEASLKAMEAVEENSLSVNAFHFAEVEDGVEVYVLLRNGYKEEITISNLPVQLLDAAGDVVAKLGFPLEQFAVGSHQA
;
A
#
# COMPACT_ATOMS: atom_id res chain seq x y z
N MET A 1 28.96 -31.91 -9.96
CA MET A 1 27.70 -32.69 -10.02
C MET A 1 26.58 -31.78 -9.60
N PHE A 2 25.90 -31.10 -10.54
CA PHE A 2 24.77 -30.20 -10.27
C PHE A 2 23.53 -31.09 -10.02
N LYS A 3 22.94 -30.98 -8.83
CA LYS A 3 21.62 -31.58 -8.55
C LYS A 3 20.58 -30.76 -9.32
N PRO A 4 19.70 -31.37 -10.12
CA PRO A 4 18.63 -30.65 -10.77
C PRO A 4 17.66 -30.14 -9.70
N ASN A 5 17.31 -28.85 -9.83
CA ASN A 5 16.31 -28.17 -8.99
C ASN A 5 14.97 -28.91 -9.17
N GLN A 6 14.52 -29.64 -8.15
CA GLN A 6 13.20 -30.23 -8.17
C GLN A 6 12.16 -29.09 -8.21
N PRO A 7 11.13 -29.17 -9.05
CA PRO A 7 10.07 -28.16 -9.03
C PRO A 7 9.43 -28.17 -7.64
N LYS A 8 9.43 -27.03 -6.97
CA LYS A 8 8.66 -26.82 -5.76
C LYS A 8 7.20 -27.13 -6.10
N THR A 9 6.68 -28.26 -5.69
CA THR A 9 5.23 -28.53 -5.67
C THR A 9 4.60 -27.43 -4.82
N SER A 10 4.02 -26.44 -5.46
CA SER A 10 3.30 -25.38 -4.77
C SER A 10 2.12 -26.04 -4.07
N ASN A 11 2.13 -26.03 -2.75
CA ASN A 11 1.07 -26.59 -1.91
C ASN A 11 -0.12 -25.60 -1.91
N ARG A 12 -0.72 -25.42 -3.09
CA ARG A 12 -1.81 -24.46 -3.29
C ARG A 12 -3.08 -24.95 -2.62
N LEU A 13 -3.69 -24.06 -1.87
CA LEU A 13 -4.90 -24.31 -1.10
C LEU A 13 -6.13 -23.96 -1.94
N LYS A 14 -7.11 -24.87 -1.93
CA LYS A 14 -8.43 -24.61 -2.53
C LYS A 14 -9.32 -23.92 -1.52
N THR A 15 -10.08 -22.96 -2.00
CA THR A 15 -11.13 -22.30 -1.22
C THR A 15 -12.48 -22.98 -1.43
N ILE A 16 -13.40 -22.76 -0.51
CA ILE A 16 -14.79 -23.23 -0.62
C ILE A 16 -15.67 -22.00 -0.90
N LEU A 17 -16.51 -22.09 -1.92
CA LEU A 17 -17.44 -21.04 -2.27
C LEU A 17 -18.56 -20.96 -1.24
N GLU A 18 -18.84 -19.76 -0.75
CA GLU A 18 -20.00 -19.43 0.06
C GLU A 18 -20.70 -18.20 -0.51
N PHE A 19 -21.94 -17.98 -0.15
CA PHE A 19 -22.71 -16.81 -0.56
C PHE A 19 -23.13 -16.01 0.68
N SER A 20 -23.29 -14.72 0.49
CA SER A 20 -23.86 -13.85 1.52
C SER A 20 -25.34 -14.21 1.73
N ASP A 21 -25.78 -14.24 3.00
CA ASP A 21 -27.20 -14.42 3.34
C ASP A 21 -28.09 -13.28 2.84
N LEU A 22 -27.48 -12.15 2.44
CA LEU A 22 -28.17 -11.00 1.85
C LEU A 22 -28.50 -11.20 0.36
N TRP A 23 -27.97 -12.26 -0.26
CA TRP A 23 -28.16 -12.53 -1.69
C TRP A 23 -29.21 -13.62 -1.93
N GLU A 24 -30.32 -13.23 -2.46
CA GLU A 24 -31.34 -14.15 -2.95
C GLU A 24 -30.97 -14.64 -4.37
N LEU A 25 -30.05 -15.61 -4.44
CA LEU A 25 -29.62 -16.22 -5.69
C LEU A 25 -30.45 -17.45 -6.01
N ASP A 26 -30.88 -17.54 -7.25
CA ASP A 26 -31.48 -18.77 -7.75
C ASP A 26 -30.40 -19.86 -8.00
N GLN A 27 -30.85 -21.07 -8.36
CA GLN A 27 -29.96 -22.19 -8.57
C GLN A 27 -29.02 -21.98 -9.77
N GLN A 28 -29.50 -21.32 -10.83
CA GLN A 28 -28.73 -21.06 -12.04
C GLN A 28 -27.62 -20.05 -11.77
N GLU A 29 -27.91 -18.98 -11.07
CA GLU A 29 -26.91 -17.98 -10.65
C GLU A 29 -25.82 -18.57 -9.76
N ARG A 30 -26.21 -19.45 -8.81
CA ARG A 30 -25.24 -20.20 -7.98
C ARG A 30 -24.32 -21.07 -8.80
N TYR A 31 -24.84 -21.74 -9.84
CA TYR A 31 -24.03 -22.54 -10.78
C TYR A 31 -23.03 -21.69 -11.59
N VAL A 32 -23.39 -20.47 -11.98
CA VAL A 32 -22.49 -19.55 -12.66
C VAL A 32 -21.28 -19.23 -11.78
N PHE A 33 -21.51 -18.84 -10.52
CA PHE A 33 -20.42 -18.57 -9.59
C PHE A 33 -19.58 -19.80 -9.27
N GLN A 34 -20.22 -20.95 -9.12
CA GLN A 34 -19.52 -22.22 -8.90
C GLN A 34 -18.61 -22.57 -10.10
N TYR A 35 -19.07 -22.32 -11.32
CA TYR A 35 -18.29 -22.54 -12.53
C TYR A 35 -17.05 -21.64 -12.56
N TYR A 36 -17.18 -20.34 -12.29
CA TYR A 36 -16.03 -19.43 -12.23
C TYR A 36 -15.07 -19.82 -11.10
N HIS A 37 -15.59 -20.08 -9.92
CA HIS A 37 -14.76 -20.48 -8.77
C HIS A 37 -13.96 -21.75 -9.06
N ASN A 38 -14.56 -22.76 -9.70
CA ASN A 38 -13.90 -24.02 -10.02
C ASN A 38 -12.75 -23.87 -11.03
N LYS A 39 -12.78 -22.82 -11.86
CA LYS A 39 -11.70 -22.50 -12.80
C LYS A 39 -10.50 -21.82 -12.14
N LEU A 40 -10.68 -21.27 -10.94
CA LEU A 40 -9.61 -20.54 -10.27
C LEU A 40 -8.55 -21.54 -9.75
N LYS A 41 -7.29 -21.17 -9.98
CA LYS A 41 -6.15 -21.90 -9.42
C LYS A 41 -6.18 -21.77 -7.89
N GLY A 42 -5.68 -22.77 -7.16
CA GLY A 42 -5.48 -22.67 -5.71
C GLY A 42 -4.62 -21.47 -5.34
N LEU A 43 -4.77 -20.98 -4.13
CA LEU A 43 -4.00 -19.88 -3.54
C LEU A 43 -2.74 -20.40 -2.87
N ASP A 44 -1.69 -19.60 -2.87
CA ASP A 44 -0.56 -19.86 -2.00
C ASP A 44 -0.96 -19.62 -0.53
N PRO A 45 -0.29 -20.23 0.47
CA PRO A 45 -0.61 -20.01 1.87
C PRO A 45 -0.58 -18.51 2.26
N ASN A 46 -1.55 -18.09 3.09
CA ASN A 46 -1.70 -16.71 3.57
C ASN A 46 -1.94 -15.66 2.47
N GLN A 47 -2.56 -16.04 1.38
CA GLN A 47 -2.89 -15.16 0.27
C GLN A 47 -4.35 -14.70 0.34
N ILE A 48 -4.59 -13.43 0.03
CA ILE A 48 -5.89 -12.84 -0.28
C ILE A 48 -5.87 -12.51 -1.77
N ASN A 49 -6.99 -12.80 -2.46
CA ASN A 49 -7.09 -12.61 -3.89
C ASN A 49 -8.51 -12.15 -4.27
N ILE A 50 -8.60 -11.32 -5.29
CA ILE A 50 -9.85 -10.95 -5.94
C ILE A 50 -9.77 -11.38 -7.41
N HIS A 51 -10.89 -11.85 -7.97
CA HIS A 51 -10.98 -12.24 -9.36
C HIS A 51 -12.26 -11.69 -9.98
N GLY A 52 -12.11 -10.89 -11.02
CA GLY A 52 -13.22 -10.34 -11.79
C GLY A 52 -14.00 -11.43 -12.53
N VAL A 53 -15.33 -11.38 -12.45
CA VAL A 53 -16.25 -12.33 -13.09
C VAL A 53 -16.93 -11.68 -14.28
N ALA A 54 -17.50 -10.50 -14.08
CA ALA A 54 -18.24 -9.76 -15.10
C ALA A 54 -18.18 -8.25 -14.82
N LEU A 55 -18.23 -7.46 -15.90
CA LEU A 55 -18.36 -6.02 -15.88
C LEU A 55 -19.54 -5.64 -16.76
N HIS A 56 -20.48 -4.89 -16.20
CA HIS A 56 -21.66 -4.39 -16.89
C HIS A 56 -21.73 -2.88 -16.80
N LYS A 57 -21.68 -2.23 -17.96
CA LYS A 57 -21.81 -0.77 -18.07
C LYS A 57 -23.24 -0.35 -17.72
N ASN A 58 -23.39 0.77 -17.03
CA ASN A 58 -24.68 1.44 -16.77
C ASN A 58 -24.53 2.94 -16.99
N ASP A 59 -25.61 3.69 -16.78
CA ASP A 59 -25.65 5.15 -17.01
C ASP A 59 -24.79 5.96 -16.01
N ASN A 60 -24.38 5.35 -14.89
CA ASN A 60 -23.59 5.99 -13.83
C ASN A 60 -22.15 5.50 -13.74
N GLY A 61 -21.70 4.68 -14.70
CA GLY A 61 -20.38 4.06 -14.71
C GLY A 61 -20.46 2.58 -15.05
N PHE A 62 -20.11 1.68 -14.11
CA PHE A 62 -20.28 0.24 -14.31
C PHE A 62 -20.44 -0.52 -13.00
N ILE A 63 -21.02 -1.70 -13.11
CA ILE A 63 -21.12 -2.69 -12.03
C ILE A 63 -20.14 -3.82 -12.35
N MET A 64 -19.30 -4.15 -11.40
CA MET A 64 -18.38 -5.27 -11.47
C MET A 64 -18.79 -6.36 -10.48
N THR A 65 -18.88 -7.58 -10.95
CA THR A 65 -18.98 -8.76 -10.09
C THR A 65 -17.61 -9.40 -9.98
N ALA A 66 -17.16 -9.70 -8.77
CA ALA A 66 -15.90 -10.35 -8.51
C ALA A 66 -15.99 -11.38 -7.39
N ILE A 67 -15.06 -12.32 -7.32
CA ILE A 67 -14.93 -13.30 -6.24
C ILE A 67 -13.74 -12.92 -5.37
N ILE A 68 -13.99 -12.56 -4.11
CA ILE A 68 -12.96 -12.40 -3.08
C ILE A 68 -12.74 -13.75 -2.41
N ARG A 69 -11.47 -14.13 -2.24
CA ARG A 69 -11.09 -15.40 -1.61
C ARG A 69 -9.78 -15.30 -0.87
N HIS A 70 -9.59 -16.13 0.14
CA HIS A 70 -8.33 -16.16 0.88
C HIS A 70 -7.96 -17.56 1.37
N SER A 71 -6.66 -17.75 1.63
CA SER A 71 -6.08 -18.97 2.17
C SER A 71 -5.57 -18.84 3.60
N LEU A 72 -5.98 -17.77 4.31
CA LEU A 72 -5.66 -17.58 5.72
C LEU A 72 -6.32 -18.69 6.56
N GLN A 73 -5.63 -19.13 7.61
CA GLN A 73 -6.16 -20.13 8.58
C GLN A 73 -7.07 -19.48 9.66
N LYS A 74 -7.42 -18.22 9.48
CA LYS A 74 -8.30 -17.44 10.36
C LYS A 74 -9.38 -16.76 9.55
N THR A 75 -10.43 -16.32 10.22
CA THR A 75 -11.46 -15.47 9.63
C THR A 75 -10.86 -14.14 9.18
N LEU A 76 -11.22 -13.70 7.98
CA LEU A 76 -10.85 -12.42 7.41
C LEU A 76 -11.97 -11.41 7.66
N ASN A 77 -11.63 -10.28 8.27
CA ASN A 77 -12.44 -9.07 8.32
C ASN A 77 -11.79 -8.00 7.44
N MET A 78 -12.58 -7.42 6.55
CA MET A 78 -12.16 -6.30 5.71
C MET A 78 -13.10 -5.14 5.99
N GLU A 79 -12.57 -4.05 6.53
CA GLU A 79 -13.40 -2.87 6.83
C GLU A 79 -13.50 -1.96 5.61
N VAL A 80 -12.36 -1.72 4.98
CA VAL A 80 -12.23 -0.91 3.77
C VAL A 80 -11.27 -1.59 2.82
N ILE A 81 -11.62 -1.61 1.55
CA ILE A 81 -10.71 -2.06 0.48
C ILE A 81 -10.66 -1.02 -0.61
N ARG A 82 -9.52 -0.90 -1.25
CA ARG A 82 -9.38 -0.12 -2.47
C ARG A 82 -9.11 -1.04 -3.64
N LEU A 83 -9.86 -0.84 -4.72
CA LEU A 83 -9.76 -1.64 -5.94
C LEU A 83 -9.32 -0.77 -7.11
N VAL A 84 -8.45 -1.34 -7.93
CA VAL A 84 -8.11 -0.84 -9.26
C VAL A 84 -8.59 -1.84 -10.29
N VAL A 85 -9.28 -1.36 -11.30
CA VAL A 85 -9.70 -2.15 -12.46
C VAL A 85 -8.83 -1.77 -13.64
N ARG A 86 -8.28 -2.77 -14.31
CA ARG A 86 -7.43 -2.63 -15.51
C ARG A 86 -8.09 -3.26 -16.70
N ASP A 87 -7.88 -2.68 -17.86
CA ASP A 87 -8.24 -3.33 -19.10
C ASP A 87 -7.25 -4.46 -19.47
N LYS A 88 -7.53 -5.16 -20.56
CA LYS A 88 -6.67 -6.25 -21.08
C LYS A 88 -5.25 -5.82 -21.46
N ASP A 89 -5.03 -4.53 -21.67
CA ASP A 89 -3.73 -3.96 -22.06
C ASP A 89 -2.94 -3.44 -20.84
N GLY A 90 -3.50 -3.60 -19.61
CA GLY A 90 -2.89 -3.24 -18.36
C GLY A 90 -3.07 -1.76 -17.97
N LYS A 91 -3.93 -1.01 -18.67
CA LYS A 91 -4.27 0.39 -18.36
C LYS A 91 -5.29 0.43 -17.22
N ASP A 92 -5.03 1.20 -16.18
CA ASP A 92 -5.98 1.44 -15.11
C ASP A 92 -7.18 2.23 -15.66
N ILE A 93 -8.39 1.67 -15.54
CA ILE A 93 -9.63 2.26 -16.08
C ILE A 93 -10.54 2.80 -14.99
N ALA A 94 -10.44 2.29 -13.78
CA ALA A 94 -11.19 2.79 -12.63
C ALA A 94 -10.45 2.49 -11.32
N ARG A 95 -10.69 3.35 -10.31
CA ARG A 95 -10.18 3.20 -8.95
C ARG A 95 -11.21 3.66 -7.95
N LYS A 96 -11.51 2.84 -6.94
CA LYS A 96 -12.48 3.21 -5.92
C LYS A 96 -12.21 2.49 -4.60
N GLU A 97 -12.53 3.19 -3.52
CA GLU A 97 -12.56 2.66 -2.16
C GLU A 97 -13.97 2.16 -1.81
N PHE A 98 -14.05 1.01 -1.14
CA PHE A 98 -15.29 0.37 -0.76
C PHE A 98 -15.31 0.07 0.72
N ASN A 99 -16.38 0.50 1.40
CA ASN A 99 -16.72 0.01 2.73
C ASN A 99 -17.23 -1.44 2.62
N MET A 100 -16.62 -2.34 3.36
CA MET A 100 -16.90 -3.78 3.32
C MET A 100 -17.70 -4.27 4.55
N GLU A 101 -18.24 -3.39 5.35
CA GLU A 101 -19.02 -3.73 6.55
C GLU A 101 -20.15 -4.71 6.22
N VAL A 102 -20.88 -4.45 5.13
CA VAL A 102 -21.98 -5.31 4.64
C VAL A 102 -21.48 -6.64 4.07
N PHE A 103 -20.25 -6.68 3.55
CA PHE A 103 -19.62 -7.94 3.12
C PHE A 103 -19.45 -8.90 4.31
N GLY A 104 -19.12 -8.37 5.48
CA GLY A 104 -18.97 -9.10 6.72
C GLY A 104 -17.75 -10.02 6.76
N LEU A 105 -17.78 -10.94 7.72
CA LEU A 105 -16.69 -11.89 7.97
C LEU A 105 -16.63 -12.97 6.88
N LEU A 106 -15.43 -13.26 6.40
CA LEU A 106 -15.14 -14.37 5.50
C LEU A 106 -14.32 -15.43 6.25
N ASN A 107 -14.90 -16.60 6.46
CA ASN A 107 -14.26 -17.68 7.23
C ASN A 107 -13.01 -18.21 6.54
N SER A 108 -12.19 -18.95 7.30
CA SER A 108 -10.96 -19.58 6.82
C SER A 108 -11.19 -20.38 5.53
N LEU A 109 -10.30 -20.21 4.54
CA LEU A 109 -10.32 -20.91 3.25
C LEU A 109 -11.64 -20.76 2.47
N ARG A 110 -12.25 -19.58 2.53
CA ARG A 110 -13.50 -19.28 1.81
C ARG A 110 -13.29 -18.36 0.61
N ALA A 111 -14.27 -18.40 -0.26
CA ALA A 111 -14.46 -17.53 -1.40
C ALA A 111 -15.89 -17.02 -1.42
N ARG A 112 -16.10 -15.72 -1.64
CA ARG A 112 -17.44 -15.11 -1.70
C ARG A 112 -17.52 -14.16 -2.88
N PRO A 113 -18.52 -14.32 -3.77
CA PRO A 113 -18.80 -13.34 -4.80
C PRO A 113 -19.32 -12.04 -4.17
N TRP A 114 -18.98 -10.91 -4.79
CA TRP A 114 -19.45 -9.60 -4.36
C TRP A 114 -19.63 -8.67 -5.56
N ILE A 115 -20.51 -7.69 -5.40
CA ILE A 115 -20.83 -6.68 -6.41
C ILE A 115 -20.17 -5.37 -5.99
N PHE A 116 -19.49 -4.74 -6.93
CA PHE A 116 -18.80 -3.45 -6.77
C PHE A 116 -19.35 -2.46 -7.79
N GLU A 117 -19.84 -1.33 -7.33
CA GLU A 117 -20.36 -0.27 -8.15
C GLU A 117 -19.36 0.86 -8.30
N PHE A 118 -18.87 1.06 -9.53
CA PHE A 118 -17.97 2.14 -9.90
C PHE A 118 -18.79 3.24 -10.57
N ASP A 119 -18.87 4.40 -9.92
CA ASP A 119 -19.50 5.61 -10.45
C ASP A 119 -18.57 6.37 -11.40
N LYS A 120 -19.09 7.40 -12.06
CA LYS A 120 -18.31 8.20 -13.02
C LYS A 120 -17.08 8.85 -12.40
N ASP A 121 -17.15 9.25 -11.13
CA ASP A 121 -16.06 9.91 -10.43
C ASP A 121 -14.90 8.94 -10.11
N SER A 122 -15.16 7.64 -10.14
CA SER A 122 -14.17 6.59 -9.94
C SER A 122 -13.43 6.19 -11.23
N LEU A 123 -13.86 6.70 -12.40
CA LEU A 123 -13.25 6.38 -13.69
C LEU A 123 -11.94 7.15 -13.88
N LEU A 124 -10.93 6.48 -14.38
CA LEU A 124 -9.61 7.04 -14.75
C LEU A 124 -9.48 7.26 -16.26
N VAL A 125 -10.52 6.89 -17.00
CA VAL A 125 -10.60 7.02 -18.46
C VAL A 125 -11.95 7.60 -18.84
N PRO A 126 -12.11 8.19 -20.04
CA PRO A 126 -13.40 8.59 -20.55
C PRO A 126 -14.42 7.44 -20.54
N GLU A 127 -15.68 7.74 -20.21
CA GLU A 127 -16.76 6.74 -20.08
C GLU A 127 -16.96 5.91 -21.37
N GLU A 128 -16.63 6.48 -22.51
CA GLU A 128 -16.74 5.82 -23.82
C GLU A 128 -15.75 4.66 -23.99
N GLU A 129 -14.66 4.65 -23.26
CA GLU A 129 -13.69 3.55 -23.24
C GLU A 129 -14.20 2.34 -22.47
N ILE A 130 -15.15 2.54 -21.53
CA ILE A 130 -15.78 1.45 -20.79
C ILE A 130 -16.83 0.77 -21.67
N LYS A 131 -16.61 -0.50 -21.95
CA LYS A 131 -17.52 -1.32 -22.77
C LYS A 131 -18.18 -2.39 -21.91
N ASP A 132 -19.45 -2.67 -22.19
CA ASP A 132 -20.14 -3.79 -21.55
C ASP A 132 -19.42 -5.11 -21.84
N LYS A 133 -19.24 -5.94 -20.82
CA LYS A 133 -18.58 -7.26 -20.88
C LYS A 133 -17.15 -7.25 -21.43
N MET A 134 -16.44 -6.13 -21.29
CA MET A 134 -15.02 -6.07 -21.67
C MET A 134 -14.17 -7.01 -20.80
N GLU A 135 -13.04 -7.45 -21.36
CA GLU A 135 -12.02 -8.17 -20.58
C GLU A 135 -11.31 -7.20 -19.64
N PHE A 136 -11.16 -7.60 -18.39
CA PHE A 136 -10.56 -6.77 -17.36
C PHE A 136 -9.86 -7.61 -16.29
N GLU A 137 -8.99 -6.98 -15.56
CA GLU A 137 -8.39 -7.46 -14.31
C GLU A 137 -8.77 -6.55 -13.17
N VAL A 138 -8.97 -7.09 -11.98
CA VAL A 138 -9.18 -6.32 -10.76
C VAL A 138 -8.13 -6.67 -9.72
N LEU A 139 -7.62 -5.66 -9.04
CA LEU A 139 -6.54 -5.77 -8.06
C LEU A 139 -6.91 -5.02 -6.78
N PHE A 140 -6.48 -5.56 -5.65
CA PHE A 140 -6.41 -4.75 -4.43
C PHE A 140 -5.30 -3.72 -4.58
N GLU A 141 -5.63 -2.45 -4.36
CA GLU A 141 -4.63 -1.41 -4.23
C GLU A 141 -4.26 -1.30 -2.75
N TYR A 142 -3.04 -1.68 -2.44
CA TYR A 142 -2.51 -1.49 -1.10
C TYR A 142 -1.96 -0.07 -0.98
N GLN A 143 -2.54 0.72 -0.09
CA GLN A 143 -1.91 1.96 0.37
C GLN A 143 -1.27 1.67 1.71
N GLN A 144 0.02 1.89 1.80
CA GLN A 144 0.66 1.94 3.10
C GLN A 144 0.09 3.12 3.88
N PRO A 145 -0.34 2.91 5.14
CA PRO A 145 -0.68 4.02 6.01
C PRO A 145 0.49 4.99 6.07
N VAL A 146 0.20 6.29 6.05
CA VAL A 146 1.22 7.33 6.12
C VAL A 146 1.00 8.20 7.33
N VAL A 147 2.10 8.75 7.85
CA VAL A 147 2.14 9.74 8.93
C VAL A 147 2.50 11.08 8.30
N SER A 148 1.66 12.07 8.46
CA SER A 148 1.87 13.43 7.95
C SER A 148 2.08 14.47 9.07
N ASP A 149 1.68 14.13 10.30
CA ASP A 149 1.78 15.05 11.43
C ASP A 149 2.95 14.63 12.34
N PHE A 150 4.01 15.43 12.28
CA PHE A 150 5.23 15.23 13.05
C PHE A 150 5.47 16.42 13.97
N THR A 151 5.93 16.14 15.17
CA THR A 151 6.38 17.17 16.12
C THR A 151 7.90 17.31 16.02
N LEU A 152 8.38 18.53 15.79
CA LEU A 152 9.81 18.82 15.77
C LEU A 152 10.43 18.61 17.16
N GLN A 153 11.45 17.77 17.26
CA GLN A 153 12.25 17.53 18.44
C GLN A 153 13.68 18.02 18.16
N LEU A 154 14.12 19.01 18.91
CA LEU A 154 15.48 19.53 18.84
C LEU A 154 16.27 19.10 20.08
N ASP A 155 17.51 18.71 19.88
CA ASP A 155 18.41 18.51 20.99
C ASP A 155 18.78 19.85 21.67
N GLU A 156 19.37 19.81 22.88
CA GLU A 156 19.67 21.02 23.65
C GLU A 156 20.62 21.99 22.92
N ASN A 157 21.57 21.47 22.13
CA ASN A 157 22.51 22.32 21.40
C ASN A 157 21.81 23.08 20.27
N TRP A 158 20.92 22.40 19.56
CA TRP A 158 20.11 23.01 18.49
C TRP A 158 19.11 24.01 19.07
N SER A 159 18.37 23.64 20.11
CA SER A 159 17.37 24.52 20.72
C SER A 159 17.97 25.79 21.32
N ASN A 160 19.20 25.71 21.85
CA ASN A 160 19.92 26.87 22.39
C ASN A 160 20.62 27.71 21.28
N GLY A 161 20.93 27.11 20.14
CA GLY A 161 21.64 27.77 19.03
C GLY A 161 20.73 28.46 18.01
N LEU A 162 19.45 28.11 17.96
CA LEU A 162 18.49 28.64 16.99
C LEU A 162 17.62 29.74 17.60
N SER A 163 17.32 30.77 16.77
CA SER A 163 16.31 31.76 17.11
C SER A 163 14.90 31.21 16.98
N ALA A 164 13.91 31.85 17.63
CA ALA A 164 12.50 31.49 17.50
C ALA A 164 12.00 31.50 16.04
N ASP A 165 12.47 32.43 15.23
CA ASP A 165 12.11 32.53 13.81
C ASP A 165 12.69 31.35 12.99
N GLN A 166 13.90 30.88 13.33
CA GLN A 166 14.51 29.72 12.69
C GLN A 166 13.77 28.44 13.07
N ILE A 167 13.40 28.27 14.33
CA ILE A 167 12.59 27.13 14.80
C ILE A 167 11.23 27.12 14.07
N ALA A 168 10.54 28.27 14.02
CA ALA A 168 9.26 28.38 13.31
C ALA A 168 9.40 28.05 11.80
N SER A 169 10.52 28.43 11.17
CA SER A 169 10.82 28.08 9.77
C SER A 169 11.03 26.57 9.59
N LEU A 170 11.71 25.90 10.54
CA LEU A 170 11.89 24.45 10.50
C LEU A 170 10.55 23.71 10.67
N GLU A 171 9.70 24.14 11.61
CA GLU A 171 8.35 23.60 11.79
C GLU A 171 7.48 23.78 10.54
N ALA A 172 7.55 24.94 9.89
CA ALA A 172 6.83 25.19 8.64
C ALA A 172 7.33 24.27 7.52
N SER A 173 8.64 24.08 7.43
CA SER A 173 9.25 23.17 6.45
C SER A 173 8.85 21.72 6.70
N LEU A 174 8.84 21.29 7.97
CA LEU A 174 8.41 19.95 8.36
C LEU A 174 6.94 19.67 7.94
N LYS A 175 6.05 20.64 8.16
CA LYS A 175 4.64 20.54 7.76
C LYS A 175 4.42 20.51 6.25
N ALA A 176 5.34 21.07 5.48
CA ALA A 176 5.27 21.11 4.01
C ALA A 176 5.87 19.83 3.36
N MET A 177 6.55 18.99 4.12
CA MET A 177 7.13 17.74 3.60
C MET A 177 6.06 16.71 3.30
N GLU A 178 6.35 15.83 2.33
CA GLU A 178 5.50 14.68 2.02
C GLU A 178 5.34 13.77 3.25
N ALA A 179 4.20 13.08 3.33
CA ALA A 179 3.94 12.11 4.37
C ALA A 179 4.96 10.95 4.34
N VAL A 180 5.24 10.39 5.50
CA VAL A 180 6.15 9.25 5.68
C VAL A 180 5.30 7.98 5.84
N GLU A 181 5.71 6.89 5.20
CA GLU A 181 5.04 5.60 5.38
C GLU A 181 5.06 5.17 6.87
N GLU A 182 3.93 4.67 7.36
CA GLU A 182 3.86 4.11 8.72
C GLU A 182 4.86 2.94 8.86
N ASN A 183 5.50 2.83 10.02
CA ASN A 183 6.57 1.86 10.27
C ASN A 183 7.81 2.04 9.38
N SER A 184 8.11 3.26 8.99
CA SER A 184 9.35 3.60 8.29
C SER A 184 10.06 4.78 8.95
N LEU A 185 11.36 4.93 8.64
CA LEU A 185 12.17 6.07 9.01
C LEU A 185 12.50 6.86 7.75
N SER A 186 12.18 8.15 7.75
CA SER A 186 12.57 9.06 6.66
C SER A 186 13.76 9.91 7.08
N VAL A 187 14.74 10.03 6.20
CA VAL A 187 15.93 10.86 6.38
C VAL A 187 15.98 11.87 5.23
N ASN A 188 15.87 13.15 5.55
CA ASN A 188 15.84 14.22 4.56
C ASN A 188 16.95 15.22 4.82
N ALA A 189 17.83 15.43 3.86
CA ALA A 189 18.77 16.56 3.90
C ALA A 189 18.00 17.86 3.57
N PHE A 190 18.14 18.89 4.39
CA PHE A 190 17.47 20.17 4.20
C PHE A 190 18.43 21.37 4.13
N HIS A 191 19.70 21.15 4.46
CA HIS A 191 20.74 22.16 4.30
C HIS A 191 22.03 21.51 3.84
N PHE A 192 22.72 22.17 2.94
CA PHE A 192 24.01 21.77 2.44
C PHE A 192 24.87 23.01 2.27
N ALA A 193 26.06 23.03 2.88
CA ALA A 193 27.01 24.11 2.74
C ALA A 193 28.44 23.57 2.60
N GLU A 194 29.22 24.20 1.71
CA GLU A 194 30.66 23.99 1.69
C GLU A 194 31.32 24.80 2.80
N VAL A 195 32.16 24.17 3.58
CA VAL A 195 32.94 24.76 4.66
C VAL A 195 34.43 24.56 4.41
N GLU A 196 35.30 25.28 5.14
CA GLU A 196 36.75 25.33 4.87
C GLU A 196 37.42 23.94 4.79
N ASP A 197 36.93 22.96 5.60
CA ASP A 197 37.51 21.61 5.69
C ASP A 197 36.54 20.50 5.22
N GLY A 198 35.47 20.85 4.46
CA GLY A 198 34.53 19.82 3.99
C GLY A 198 33.15 20.32 3.63
N VAL A 199 32.16 19.52 4.01
CA VAL A 199 30.75 19.77 3.69
C VAL A 199 29.93 19.63 4.97
N GLU A 200 29.08 20.62 5.22
CA GLU A 200 28.11 20.59 6.31
C GLU A 200 26.74 20.22 5.73
N VAL A 201 26.11 19.18 6.30
CA VAL A 201 24.79 18.71 5.88
C VAL A 201 23.89 18.60 7.10
N TYR A 202 22.76 19.30 7.07
CA TYR A 202 21.73 19.13 8.09
C TYR A 202 20.69 18.14 7.59
N VAL A 203 20.38 17.17 8.43
CA VAL A 203 19.41 16.13 8.12
C VAL A 203 18.29 16.13 9.14
N LEU A 204 17.08 15.91 8.65
CA LEU A 204 15.89 15.72 9.46
C LEU A 204 15.51 14.23 9.43
N LEU A 205 15.38 13.64 10.60
CA LEU A 205 14.96 12.26 10.78
C LEU A 205 13.50 12.24 11.20
N ARG A 206 12.61 11.61 10.42
CA ARG A 206 11.18 11.52 10.76
C ARG A 206 10.81 10.08 11.06
N ASN A 207 10.34 9.83 12.28
CA ASN A 207 9.98 8.50 12.77
C ASN A 207 8.49 8.20 12.48
N GLY A 208 8.19 7.40 11.46
CA GLY A 208 6.86 6.89 11.15
C GLY A 208 6.41 5.68 11.96
N TYR A 209 7.22 5.20 12.92
CA TYR A 209 6.82 4.14 13.84
C TYR A 209 5.98 4.69 14.98
N LYS A 210 5.13 3.83 15.54
CA LYS A 210 4.32 4.12 16.75
C LYS A 210 5.13 4.08 18.05
N GLU A 211 6.39 3.68 17.96
CA GLU A 211 7.32 3.53 19.08
C GLU A 211 8.55 4.40 18.84
N GLU A 212 9.25 4.74 19.94
CA GLU A 212 10.54 5.39 19.86
C GLU A 212 11.56 4.47 19.18
N ILE A 213 12.37 5.02 18.30
CA ILE A 213 13.47 4.31 17.67
C ILE A 213 14.80 4.89 18.12
N THR A 214 15.78 4.03 18.34
CA THR A 214 17.15 4.45 18.66
C THR A 214 18.07 4.15 17.47
N ILE A 215 18.81 5.15 17.02
CA ILE A 215 19.74 5.06 15.90
C ILE A 215 21.16 5.13 16.46
N SER A 216 21.93 4.08 16.27
CA SER A 216 23.33 4.00 16.72
C SER A 216 24.35 4.37 15.62
N ASN A 217 23.95 4.30 14.37
CA ASN A 217 24.80 4.66 13.24
C ASN A 217 23.94 5.12 12.06
N LEU A 218 24.33 6.23 11.43
CA LEU A 218 23.69 6.74 10.22
C LEU A 218 24.65 6.56 9.03
N PRO A 219 24.40 5.58 8.15
CA PRO A 219 25.19 5.43 6.93
C PRO A 219 24.74 6.48 5.90
N VAL A 220 25.70 7.23 5.37
CA VAL A 220 25.46 8.28 4.37
C VAL A 220 26.31 8.01 3.13
N GLN A 221 25.73 8.20 1.97
CA GLN A 221 26.42 8.21 0.69
C GLN A 221 26.28 9.58 0.04
N LEU A 222 27.40 10.14 -0.40
CA LEU A 222 27.39 11.34 -1.24
C LEU A 222 27.49 10.88 -2.70
N LEU A 223 26.57 11.42 -3.51
CA LEU A 223 26.54 11.17 -4.94
C LEU A 223 26.87 12.48 -5.67
N ASP A 224 27.52 12.39 -6.81
CA ASP A 224 27.69 13.53 -7.72
C ASP A 224 26.42 13.76 -8.56
N ALA A 225 26.45 14.77 -9.41
CA ALA A 225 25.34 15.11 -10.29
C ALA A 225 25.02 14.02 -11.35
N ALA A 226 25.94 13.10 -11.60
CA ALA A 226 25.75 11.94 -12.48
C ALA A 226 25.15 10.73 -11.75
N GLY A 227 25.07 10.78 -10.40
CA GLY A 227 24.59 9.71 -9.55
C GLY A 227 25.69 8.71 -9.12
N ASP A 228 26.95 9.03 -9.39
CA ASP A 228 28.08 8.21 -8.96
C ASP A 228 28.42 8.48 -7.50
N VAL A 229 28.76 7.41 -6.77
CA VAL A 229 29.09 7.51 -5.34
C VAL A 229 30.48 8.14 -5.18
N VAL A 230 30.54 9.34 -4.62
CA VAL A 230 31.78 10.10 -4.34
C VAL A 230 32.34 9.73 -2.98
N ALA A 231 31.48 9.50 -1.98
CA ALA A 231 31.90 9.11 -0.63
C ALA A 231 30.85 8.23 0.05
N LYS A 232 31.34 7.34 0.95
CA LYS A 232 30.51 6.56 1.88
C LYS A 232 31.02 6.79 3.28
N LEU A 233 30.15 7.28 4.14
CA LEU A 233 30.49 7.65 5.50
C LEU A 233 29.50 6.94 6.46
N GLY A 234 29.94 6.66 7.68
CA GLY A 234 29.09 6.19 8.75
C GLY A 234 29.24 7.14 9.94
N PHE A 235 28.15 7.72 10.39
CA PHE A 235 28.15 8.59 11.56
C PHE A 235 27.68 7.78 12.76
N PRO A 236 28.56 7.45 13.72
CA PRO A 236 28.14 6.85 14.97
C PRO A 236 27.32 7.89 15.75
N LEU A 237 26.11 7.50 16.13
CA LEU A 237 25.22 8.31 16.94
C LEU A 237 25.13 7.66 18.34
N GLU A 238 25.56 8.37 19.37
CA GLU A 238 25.50 7.85 20.75
C GLU A 238 24.06 7.88 21.25
N GLN A 239 23.33 6.77 21.05
CA GLN A 239 21.94 6.57 21.51
C GLN A 239 20.97 7.69 21.09
N PHE A 240 21.08 8.10 19.84
CA PHE A 240 20.14 9.10 19.31
C PHE A 240 18.74 8.49 19.17
N ALA A 241 17.82 8.98 19.98
CA ALA A 241 16.44 8.51 20.02
C ALA A 241 15.51 9.51 19.31
N VAL A 242 14.61 8.98 18.48
CA VAL A 242 13.53 9.75 17.87
C VAL A 242 12.21 9.15 18.32
N GLY A 243 11.43 9.94 19.05
CA GLY A 243 10.15 9.50 19.61
C GLY A 243 9.13 9.18 18.52
N SER A 244 8.04 8.52 18.90
CA SER A 244 6.93 8.20 17.99
C SER A 244 6.38 9.46 17.33
N HIS A 245 6.30 9.47 16.00
CA HIS A 245 5.81 10.60 15.19
C HIS A 245 6.56 11.92 15.48
N GLN A 246 7.85 11.84 15.82
CA GLN A 246 8.74 12.98 15.98
C GLN A 246 9.73 13.10 14.81
N ALA A 247 10.27 14.31 14.66
CA ALA A 247 11.24 14.66 13.63
C ALA A 247 12.36 15.51 14.21
#